data_01232c448d0abe9879b5c82de3b84382
#
_entry.id   01232c448d0abe9879b5c82de3b84382
#
_cell.length_a   1.000
_cell.length_b   1.000
_cell.length_c   1.000
_cell.angle_alpha   90.00
_cell.angle_beta   90.00
_cell.angle_gamma   90.00
#
_symmetry.space_group_name_H-M   'P 1'
#
loop_
_entity.id
_entity.type
_entity.pdbx_description
1 polymer ?
#
loop_
_entity_poly.entity_id
_entity_poly.type
_entity_poly.pdbx_seq_one_letter_code
_entity_poly.pdbx_strand_id
1 'polypeptide(L)'
;KRRIKRDGEELGLILGMARGPQETTYKYLQSLKPDPGKVRTSEFPGSLMNAIATFCGISEGVKGYTTTLATGENAALGALTYGYEIIRQQLQPQVIVGGADEYFPSMSLYMDAVTQKILEASEVSDYQVYAKEVKGYVPGEGACMLMLEDPLDAVARGAEVLAEVVGYGKSCNNSYFDVTQIDEKSSAMALAIERALNDAGINARDIDLVCGTSNGSIENSTIELNAIHESFRQVNPAVPVVNYNAFFGFVASCSGLLNLVILLDCIKKQAVPAIPYTSEFNDQRINFVHQPLSIKIKYILLVEA
;
A
#
# COMPACT_ATOMS: atom_id res chain seq x y z
N LYS A 1 -8.97 18.21 -16.98
CA LYS A 1 -9.84 17.60 -15.93
C LYS A 1 -11.27 17.52 -16.47
N ARG A 2 -11.65 16.43 -17.14
CA ARG A 2 -13.05 16.17 -17.47
C ARG A 2 -13.74 15.66 -16.20
N ARG A 3 -14.67 16.43 -15.63
CA ARG A 3 -15.58 15.94 -14.59
C ARG A 3 -16.33 14.73 -15.15
N ILE A 4 -16.24 13.62 -14.46
CA ILE A 4 -17.06 12.44 -14.75
C ILE A 4 -18.49 12.84 -14.42
N LYS A 5 -19.28 13.11 -15.47
CA LYS A 5 -20.74 13.26 -15.35
C LYS A 5 -21.33 11.86 -15.38
N ARG A 6 -21.29 11.13 -14.28
CA ARG A 6 -22.04 9.89 -14.12
C ARG A 6 -23.00 10.03 -12.97
N ASP A 7 -24.09 9.32 -13.06
CA ASP A 7 -25.00 9.17 -11.92
C ASP A 7 -24.19 8.56 -10.77
N GLY A 8 -24.22 9.17 -9.59
CA GLY A 8 -23.44 8.73 -8.44
C GLY A 8 -23.69 7.27 -8.02
N GLU A 9 -24.76 6.65 -8.53
CA GLU A 9 -25.10 5.24 -8.32
C GLU A 9 -24.14 4.27 -9.04
N GLU A 10 -23.48 4.70 -10.11
CA GLU A 10 -22.52 3.90 -10.87
C GLU A 10 -21.10 3.99 -10.30
N LEU A 11 -20.84 4.83 -9.32
CA LEU A 11 -19.52 5.06 -8.75
C LEU A 11 -19.45 4.47 -7.34
N GLY A 12 -18.54 3.52 -7.15
CA GLY A 12 -18.18 2.97 -5.83
C GLY A 12 -16.99 3.68 -5.19
N LEU A 13 -16.81 3.49 -3.87
CA LEU A 13 -15.69 4.03 -3.09
C LEU A 13 -15.22 3.00 -2.05
N ILE A 14 -13.98 2.57 -2.14
CA ILE A 14 -13.38 1.63 -1.19
C ILE A 14 -12.09 2.23 -0.65
N LEU A 15 -12.03 2.47 0.66
CA LEU A 15 -10.85 3.02 1.32
C LEU A 15 -10.24 2.04 2.31
N GLY A 16 -8.93 1.91 2.27
CA GLY A 16 -8.14 1.18 3.25
C GLY A 16 -7.51 2.13 4.27
N MET A 17 -7.50 1.73 5.53
CA MET A 17 -6.93 2.50 6.63
C MET A 17 -6.27 1.59 7.64
N ALA A 18 -5.10 1.98 8.15
CA ALA A 18 -4.43 1.32 9.25
C ALA A 18 -4.63 2.08 10.58
N ARG A 19 -4.44 3.37 10.56
CA ARG A 19 -4.46 4.24 11.74
C ARG A 19 -5.79 4.96 11.94
N GLY A 20 -6.47 5.31 10.85
CA GLY A 20 -7.72 6.06 10.88
C GLY A 20 -7.58 7.49 11.39
N PRO A 21 -8.68 8.14 11.82
CA PRO A 21 -8.72 9.54 12.25
C PRO A 21 -8.23 9.70 13.70
N GLN A 22 -6.91 9.60 13.92
CA GLN A 22 -6.30 9.58 15.24
C GLN A 22 -6.47 10.89 16.00
N GLU A 23 -6.29 12.04 15.37
CA GLU A 23 -6.42 13.33 16.01
C GLU A 23 -7.85 13.57 16.51
N THR A 24 -8.85 13.29 15.68
CA THR A 24 -10.25 13.41 16.04
C THR A 24 -10.62 12.44 17.17
N THR A 25 -10.14 11.20 17.10
CA THR A 25 -10.32 10.20 18.17
C THR A 25 -9.70 10.67 19.47
N TYR A 26 -8.48 11.21 19.42
CA TYR A 26 -7.81 11.76 20.59
C TYR A 26 -8.61 12.92 21.22
N LYS A 27 -9.05 13.88 20.41
CA LYS A 27 -9.87 15.02 20.86
C LYS A 27 -11.18 14.55 21.50
N TYR A 28 -11.83 13.57 20.89
CA TYR A 28 -13.04 12.96 21.46
C TYR A 28 -12.75 12.32 22.81
N LEU A 29 -11.73 11.46 22.93
CA LEU A 29 -11.35 10.81 24.17
C LEU A 29 -10.91 11.80 25.25
N GLN A 30 -10.20 12.87 24.90
CA GLN A 30 -9.85 13.95 25.84
C GLN A 30 -11.09 14.67 26.35
N SER A 31 -12.13 14.79 25.56
CA SER A 31 -13.37 15.45 25.96
C SER A 31 -14.17 14.67 27.02
N LEU A 32 -13.87 13.37 27.21
CA LEU A 32 -14.43 12.55 28.29
C LEU A 32 -13.86 12.91 29.67
N LYS A 33 -12.75 13.64 29.72
CA LYS A 33 -12.11 14.10 30.94
C LYS A 33 -12.32 15.61 31.09
N PRO A 34 -12.50 16.12 32.32
CA PRO A 34 -12.68 15.44 33.60
C PRO A 34 -14.13 14.99 33.85
N ASP A 35 -15.09 15.43 33.02
CA ASP A 35 -16.52 15.21 33.24
C ASP A 35 -17.16 14.54 32.00
N PRO A 36 -17.46 13.23 32.05
CA PRO A 36 -18.11 12.52 30.93
C PRO A 36 -19.44 13.10 30.50
N GLY A 37 -20.14 13.87 31.37
CA GLY A 37 -21.38 14.55 31.05
C GLY A 37 -21.21 15.73 30.07
N LYS A 38 -19.96 16.18 29.84
CA LYS A 38 -19.61 17.29 28.93
C LYS A 38 -18.89 16.84 27.68
N VAL A 39 -19.01 15.57 27.31
CA VAL A 39 -18.34 15.01 26.13
C VAL A 39 -18.75 15.74 24.86
N ARG A 40 -17.81 15.94 23.96
CA ARG A 40 -18.07 16.54 22.64
C ARG A 40 -18.63 15.49 21.69
N THR A 41 -19.93 15.25 21.76
CA THR A 41 -20.62 14.24 20.96
C THR A 41 -20.50 14.52 19.45
N SER A 42 -20.30 15.77 19.03
CA SER A 42 -20.07 16.15 17.63
C SER A 42 -18.78 15.61 17.03
N GLU A 43 -17.79 15.27 17.87
CA GLU A 43 -16.51 14.68 17.40
C GLU A 43 -16.63 13.17 17.12
N PHE A 44 -17.62 12.50 17.74
CA PHE A 44 -17.76 11.05 17.67
C PHE A 44 -17.90 10.51 16.23
N PRO A 45 -18.77 11.05 15.36
CA PRO A 45 -18.89 10.55 13.97
C PRO A 45 -17.59 10.62 13.19
N GLY A 46 -16.76 11.66 13.43
CA GLY A 46 -15.46 11.85 12.79
C GLY A 46 -14.36 10.96 13.37
N SER A 47 -14.54 10.34 14.54
CA SER A 47 -13.55 9.47 15.17
C SER A 47 -13.60 8.01 14.70
N LEU A 48 -14.57 7.66 13.85
CA LEU A 48 -14.73 6.30 13.35
C LEU A 48 -13.87 6.05 12.11
N MET A 49 -13.39 4.81 11.95
CA MET A 49 -12.54 4.41 10.81
C MET A 49 -13.20 4.69 9.45
N ASN A 50 -14.52 4.53 9.35
CA ASN A 50 -15.27 4.78 8.11
C ASN A 50 -15.64 6.25 7.87
N ALA A 51 -15.31 7.16 8.78
CA ALA A 51 -15.67 8.58 8.66
C ALA A 51 -15.16 9.20 7.37
N ILE A 52 -13.90 8.91 7.00
CA ILE A 52 -13.27 9.49 5.80
C ILE A 52 -13.99 9.03 4.54
N ALA A 53 -14.29 7.73 4.40
CA ALA A 53 -15.05 7.22 3.25
C ALA A 53 -16.45 7.85 3.18
N THR A 54 -17.10 8.02 4.33
CA THR A 54 -18.41 8.66 4.42
C THR A 54 -18.37 10.12 3.97
N PHE A 55 -17.41 10.90 4.49
CA PHE A 55 -17.27 12.32 4.11
C PHE A 55 -16.89 12.50 2.64
N CYS A 56 -15.96 11.68 2.12
CA CYS A 56 -15.63 11.68 0.70
C CYS A 56 -16.84 11.31 -0.16
N GLY A 57 -17.57 10.26 0.22
CA GLY A 57 -18.76 9.82 -0.51
C GLY A 57 -19.84 10.90 -0.57
N ILE A 58 -20.09 11.60 0.53
CA ILE A 58 -21.06 12.71 0.59
C ILE A 58 -20.57 13.90 -0.27
N SER A 59 -19.28 14.28 -0.13
CA SER A 59 -18.69 15.41 -0.86
C SER A 59 -18.71 15.21 -2.37
N GLU A 60 -18.39 14.00 -2.82
CA GLU A 60 -18.28 13.66 -4.24
C GLU A 60 -19.57 13.09 -4.84
N GLY A 61 -20.62 12.95 -4.02
CA GLY A 61 -21.92 12.44 -4.46
C GLY A 61 -21.89 10.96 -4.86
N VAL A 62 -20.99 10.16 -4.25
CA VAL A 62 -20.90 8.71 -4.46
C VAL A 62 -22.12 8.04 -3.82
N LYS A 63 -22.83 7.24 -4.60
CA LYS A 63 -24.07 6.53 -4.16
C LYS A 63 -23.97 5.02 -4.38
N GLY A 64 -22.92 4.57 -5.07
CA GLY A 64 -22.66 3.16 -5.30
C GLY A 64 -22.08 2.46 -4.08
N TYR A 65 -21.46 1.32 -4.34
CA TYR A 65 -20.85 0.50 -3.28
C TYR A 65 -19.79 1.26 -2.51
N THR A 66 -19.98 1.44 -1.22
CA THR A 66 -19.03 2.18 -0.36
C THR A 66 -18.66 1.36 0.86
N THR A 67 -17.35 1.18 1.09
CA THR A 67 -16.85 0.48 2.26
C THR A 67 -15.47 0.98 2.70
N THR A 68 -15.11 0.67 3.95
CA THR A 68 -13.79 0.93 4.51
C THR A 68 -13.19 -0.39 4.98
N LEU A 69 -11.95 -0.65 4.61
CA LEU A 69 -11.16 -1.78 5.07
C LEU A 69 -10.20 -1.29 6.16
N ALA A 70 -10.24 -1.93 7.32
CA ALA A 70 -9.36 -1.65 8.46
C ALA A 70 -8.53 -2.91 8.77
N THR A 71 -7.69 -3.31 7.81
CA THR A 71 -6.90 -4.56 7.85
C THR A 71 -5.42 -4.32 8.15
N GLY A 72 -5.06 -3.14 8.67
CA GLY A 72 -3.67 -2.78 8.97
C GLY A 72 -2.94 -2.20 7.77
N GLU A 73 -1.63 -2.43 7.71
CA GLU A 73 -0.72 -1.79 6.77
C GLU A 73 -1.07 -2.08 5.30
N ASN A 74 -1.62 -3.24 4.99
CA ASN A 74 -2.02 -3.64 3.64
C ASN A 74 -3.45 -3.21 3.25
N ALA A 75 -4.12 -2.37 4.05
CA ALA A 75 -5.54 -2.06 3.83
C ALA A 75 -5.83 -1.35 2.49
N ALA A 76 -4.94 -0.48 2.01
CA ALA A 76 -5.16 0.22 0.75
C ALA A 76 -4.93 -0.69 -0.48
N LEU A 77 -3.95 -1.60 -0.46
CA LEU A 77 -3.86 -2.66 -1.46
C LEU A 77 -5.03 -3.64 -1.35
N GLY A 78 -5.51 -3.88 -0.12
CA GLY A 78 -6.77 -4.59 0.11
C GLY A 78 -7.96 -3.91 -0.60
N ALA A 79 -8.05 -2.58 -0.53
CA ALA A 79 -9.07 -1.80 -1.22
C ALA A 79 -8.92 -1.91 -2.75
N LEU A 80 -7.69 -1.87 -3.28
CA LEU A 80 -7.41 -2.05 -4.70
C LEU A 80 -7.90 -3.43 -5.19
N THR A 81 -7.51 -4.51 -4.48
CA THR A 81 -7.89 -5.88 -4.88
C THR A 81 -9.39 -6.13 -4.71
N TYR A 82 -10.03 -5.50 -3.72
CA TYR A 82 -11.48 -5.61 -3.54
C TYR A 82 -12.22 -4.85 -4.64
N GLY A 83 -11.75 -3.65 -5.00
CA GLY A 83 -12.28 -2.91 -6.14
C GLY A 83 -12.12 -3.66 -7.46
N TYR A 84 -10.97 -4.32 -7.67
CA TYR A 84 -10.75 -5.19 -8.82
C TYR A 84 -11.81 -6.30 -8.90
N GLU A 85 -12.14 -6.97 -7.78
CA GLU A 85 -13.19 -7.98 -7.74
C GLU A 85 -14.58 -7.40 -8.04
N ILE A 86 -14.91 -6.23 -7.51
CA ILE A 86 -16.17 -5.54 -7.77
C ILE A 86 -16.36 -5.25 -9.27
N ILE A 87 -15.30 -4.77 -9.94
CA ILE A 87 -15.30 -4.55 -11.39
C ILE A 87 -15.39 -5.87 -12.16
N ARG A 88 -14.55 -6.86 -11.82
CA ARG A 88 -14.50 -8.17 -12.48
C ARG A 88 -15.84 -8.90 -12.41
N GLN A 89 -16.57 -8.76 -11.30
CA GLN A 89 -17.89 -9.34 -11.12
C GLN A 89 -19.03 -8.45 -11.68
N GLN A 90 -18.72 -7.34 -12.31
CA GLN A 90 -19.66 -6.40 -12.89
C GLN A 90 -20.69 -5.84 -11.88
N LEU A 91 -20.31 -5.75 -10.59
CA LEU A 91 -21.17 -5.19 -9.54
C LEU A 91 -21.22 -3.66 -9.57
N GLN A 92 -20.15 -3.03 -10.04
CA GLN A 92 -20.03 -1.58 -10.26
C GLN A 92 -19.16 -1.35 -11.50
N PRO A 93 -19.52 -0.42 -12.40
CA PRO A 93 -18.69 -0.12 -13.57
C PRO A 93 -17.45 0.71 -13.24
N GLN A 94 -17.47 1.42 -12.13
CA GLN A 94 -16.36 2.27 -11.67
C GLN A 94 -16.25 2.24 -10.16
N VAL A 95 -15.03 2.16 -9.65
CA VAL A 95 -14.74 2.19 -8.21
C VAL A 95 -13.52 3.07 -7.95
N ILE A 96 -13.68 4.07 -7.09
CA ILE A 96 -12.54 4.75 -6.48
C ILE A 96 -11.99 3.85 -5.38
N VAL A 97 -10.73 3.49 -5.48
CA VAL A 97 -10.02 2.71 -4.47
C VAL A 97 -8.86 3.52 -3.93
N GLY A 98 -8.55 3.35 -2.67
CA GLY A 98 -7.44 4.10 -2.11
C GLY A 98 -7.20 3.84 -0.64
N GLY A 99 -6.35 4.69 -0.07
CA GLY A 99 -6.07 4.70 1.35
C GLY A 99 -5.69 6.10 1.82
N ALA A 100 -5.85 6.30 3.10
CA ALA A 100 -5.44 7.53 3.77
C ALA A 100 -5.12 7.23 5.23
N ASP A 101 -3.95 7.65 5.67
CA ASP A 101 -3.58 7.58 7.07
C ASP A 101 -2.93 8.90 7.49
N GLU A 102 -3.33 9.40 8.65
CA GLU A 102 -2.66 10.52 9.31
C GLU A 102 -1.62 10.02 10.30
N TYR A 103 -0.62 10.85 10.56
CA TYR A 103 0.35 10.64 11.62
C TYR A 103 0.15 11.64 12.73
N PHE A 104 -0.50 11.22 13.80
CA PHE A 104 -0.72 12.03 14.98
C PHE A 104 0.21 11.57 16.12
N PRO A 105 1.31 12.29 16.43
CA PRO A 105 2.37 11.82 17.32
C PRO A 105 1.88 11.36 18.69
N SER A 106 0.89 12.04 19.28
CA SER A 106 0.37 11.70 20.61
C SER A 106 -0.27 10.30 20.70
N MET A 107 -0.67 9.70 19.59
CA MET A 107 -1.20 8.33 19.54
C MET A 107 -0.25 7.39 18.77
N SER A 108 0.25 7.83 17.63
CA SER A 108 1.07 7.00 16.73
C SER A 108 2.40 6.60 17.40
N LEU A 109 3.10 7.55 18.05
CA LEU A 109 4.39 7.28 18.69
C LEU A 109 4.31 6.15 19.71
N TYR A 110 3.24 6.10 20.50
CA TYR A 110 3.09 5.03 21.49
C TYR A 110 2.93 3.67 20.82
N MET A 111 2.05 3.57 19.82
CA MET A 111 1.81 2.32 19.09
C MET A 111 3.07 1.87 18.36
N ASP A 112 3.71 2.79 17.66
CA ASP A 112 4.90 2.51 16.86
C ASP A 112 6.12 2.19 17.74
N ALA A 113 6.27 2.84 18.90
CA ALA A 113 7.36 2.54 19.82
C ALA A 113 7.23 1.18 20.52
N VAL A 114 5.99 0.69 20.70
CA VAL A 114 5.73 -0.64 21.29
C VAL A 114 5.90 -1.75 20.28
N THR A 115 5.55 -1.50 19.02
CA THR A 115 5.47 -2.53 17.98
C THR A 115 6.66 -2.52 17.02
N GLN A 116 7.28 -1.37 16.78
CA GLN A 116 8.33 -1.22 15.77
C GLN A 116 9.34 -0.15 16.18
N LYS A 117 10.55 -0.24 15.61
CA LYS A 117 11.60 0.76 15.82
C LYS A 117 11.38 1.95 14.91
N ILE A 118 11.06 3.11 15.52
CA ILE A 118 11.05 4.39 14.81
C ILE A 118 12.49 4.90 14.72
N LEU A 119 12.87 5.36 13.54
CA LEU A 119 14.15 6.01 13.31
C LEU A 119 14.11 7.46 13.80
N GLU A 120 15.06 7.82 14.68
CA GLU A 120 15.39 9.23 14.91
C GLU A 120 16.22 9.74 13.73
N ALA A 121 15.55 10.23 12.70
CA ALA A 121 16.19 10.79 11.52
C ALA A 121 16.52 12.26 11.74
N SER A 122 17.75 12.66 11.46
CA SER A 122 18.17 14.08 11.39
C SER A 122 18.07 14.65 9.98
N GLU A 123 18.18 13.77 8.98
CA GLU A 123 18.12 14.08 7.56
C GLU A 123 17.24 13.07 6.82
N VAL A 124 16.70 13.47 5.67
CA VAL A 124 15.86 12.58 4.82
C VAL A 124 16.61 11.34 4.37
N SER A 125 17.92 11.47 4.12
CA SER A 125 18.81 10.36 3.71
C SER A 125 19.06 9.31 4.78
N ASP A 126 18.67 9.56 6.03
CA ASP A 126 18.80 8.59 7.12
C ASP A 126 17.80 7.44 6.98
N TYR A 127 16.69 7.66 6.27
CA TYR A 127 15.71 6.62 6.01
C TYR A 127 16.10 5.83 4.76
N GLN A 128 16.67 4.65 4.97
CA GLN A 128 17.16 3.76 3.92
C GLN A 128 16.47 2.40 4.03
N VAL A 129 15.69 2.07 3.02
CA VAL A 129 15.01 0.76 2.93
C VAL A 129 15.97 -0.28 2.37
N TYR A 130 15.98 -1.46 2.94
CA TYR A 130 16.88 -2.58 2.59
C TYR A 130 18.37 -2.31 2.82
N ALA A 131 18.73 -1.32 3.61
CA ALA A 131 20.12 -1.05 3.93
C ALA A 131 20.73 -2.15 4.77
N LYS A 132 22.06 -2.32 4.63
CA LYS A 132 22.84 -3.28 5.41
C LYS A 132 22.75 -2.99 6.92
N GLU A 133 22.76 -1.72 7.29
CA GLU A 133 22.55 -1.26 8.65
C GLU A 133 21.21 -0.55 8.76
N VAL A 134 20.15 -1.34 9.01
CA VAL A 134 18.81 -0.81 9.19
C VAL A 134 18.70 -0.14 10.55
N LYS A 135 18.24 1.10 10.57
CA LYS A 135 18.06 1.89 11.80
C LYS A 135 16.60 1.99 12.26
N GLY A 136 15.66 1.55 11.43
CA GLY A 136 14.22 1.67 11.67
C GLY A 136 13.49 2.33 10.51
N TYR A 137 12.33 2.91 10.75
CA TYR A 137 11.52 3.58 9.73
C TYR A 137 11.12 4.99 10.16
N VAL A 138 10.85 5.82 9.18
CA VAL A 138 10.32 7.18 9.36
C VAL A 138 8.82 7.12 9.08
N PRO A 139 7.95 7.36 10.08
CA PRO A 139 6.52 7.41 9.84
C PRO A 139 6.17 8.61 8.96
N GLY A 140 5.23 8.39 8.05
CA GLY A 140 4.66 9.40 7.18
C GLY A 140 3.15 9.49 7.30
N GLU A 141 2.56 10.51 6.67
CA GLU A 141 1.12 10.65 6.48
C GLU A 141 0.82 10.96 5.02
N GLY A 142 -0.35 10.54 4.54
CA GLY A 142 -0.74 10.78 3.16
C GLY A 142 -2.00 10.06 2.74
N ALA A 143 -2.37 10.30 1.50
CA ALA A 143 -3.49 9.64 0.84
C ALA A 143 -3.17 9.36 -0.62
N CYS A 144 -3.66 8.24 -1.12
CA CYS A 144 -3.59 7.88 -2.53
C CYS A 144 -4.92 7.30 -2.98
N MET A 145 -5.43 7.80 -4.11
CA MET A 145 -6.69 7.34 -4.70
C MET A 145 -6.47 7.00 -6.16
N LEU A 146 -7.04 5.89 -6.59
CA LEU A 146 -7.04 5.41 -7.96
C LEU A 146 -8.47 5.16 -8.42
N MET A 147 -8.72 5.34 -9.72
CA MET A 147 -9.97 4.95 -10.35
C MET A 147 -9.77 3.59 -11.03
N LEU A 148 -10.55 2.61 -10.63
CA LEU A 148 -10.70 1.35 -11.36
C LEU A 148 -11.95 1.39 -12.22
N GLU A 149 -11.86 0.82 -13.40
CA GLU A 149 -12.92 0.82 -14.39
C GLU A 149 -12.79 -0.40 -15.30
N ASP A 150 -13.90 -0.89 -15.81
CA ASP A 150 -13.85 -1.89 -16.87
C ASP A 150 -13.08 -1.35 -18.08
N PRO A 151 -12.12 -2.13 -18.66
CA PRO A 151 -11.28 -1.66 -19.75
C PRO A 151 -12.07 -1.26 -21.01
N LEU A 152 -13.20 -1.91 -21.29
CA LEU A 152 -14.05 -1.55 -22.44
C LEU A 152 -14.73 -0.20 -22.22
N ASP A 153 -15.21 0.06 -21.00
CA ASP A 153 -15.82 1.34 -20.64
C ASP A 153 -14.78 2.47 -20.65
N ALA A 154 -13.57 2.21 -20.14
CA ALA A 154 -12.48 3.17 -20.15
C ALA A 154 -12.13 3.61 -21.59
N VAL A 155 -11.98 2.64 -22.49
CA VAL A 155 -11.72 2.91 -23.91
C VAL A 155 -12.88 3.64 -24.57
N ALA A 156 -14.14 3.21 -24.35
CA ALA A 156 -15.32 3.81 -24.95
C ALA A 156 -15.50 5.30 -24.58
N ARG A 157 -15.11 5.71 -23.35
CA ARG A 157 -15.14 7.13 -22.94
C ARG A 157 -13.87 7.92 -23.28
N GLY A 158 -12.86 7.28 -23.91
CA GLY A 158 -11.59 7.89 -24.28
C GLY A 158 -10.70 8.20 -23.07
N ALA A 159 -10.71 7.34 -22.04
CA ALA A 159 -9.80 7.44 -20.91
C ALA A 159 -8.36 7.10 -21.31
N GLU A 160 -7.39 7.76 -20.67
CA GLU A 160 -6.01 7.26 -20.67
C GLU A 160 -5.91 6.13 -19.65
N VAL A 161 -5.77 4.90 -20.13
CA VAL A 161 -5.51 3.73 -19.27
C VAL A 161 -4.03 3.75 -18.90
N LEU A 162 -3.73 3.83 -17.60
CA LEU A 162 -2.35 3.91 -17.12
C LEU A 162 -1.72 2.52 -17.01
N ALA A 163 -2.47 1.55 -16.52
CA ALA A 163 -2.10 0.15 -16.41
C ALA A 163 -3.36 -0.71 -16.20
N GLU A 164 -3.19 -2.01 -16.24
CA GLU A 164 -4.22 -3.00 -15.94
C GLU A 164 -3.82 -3.82 -14.71
N VAL A 165 -4.74 -4.04 -13.78
CA VAL A 165 -4.58 -5.02 -12.71
C VAL A 165 -4.96 -6.38 -13.29
N VAL A 166 -3.98 -7.26 -13.46
CA VAL A 166 -4.18 -8.55 -14.14
C VAL A 166 -4.40 -9.71 -13.16
N GLY A 167 -4.06 -9.53 -11.88
CA GLY A 167 -4.30 -10.54 -10.86
C GLY A 167 -3.79 -10.10 -9.49
N TYR A 168 -4.19 -10.84 -8.47
CA TYR A 168 -3.75 -10.62 -7.11
C TYR A 168 -3.68 -11.92 -6.31
N GLY A 169 -2.92 -11.90 -5.20
CA GLY A 169 -2.85 -13.00 -4.26
C GLY A 169 -2.85 -12.50 -2.83
N LYS A 170 -3.46 -13.24 -1.95
CA LYS A 170 -3.50 -12.97 -0.51
C LYS A 170 -3.19 -14.23 0.27
N SER A 171 -2.49 -14.06 1.37
CA SER A 171 -2.29 -15.09 2.37
C SER A 171 -2.36 -14.46 3.76
N CYS A 172 -2.50 -15.26 4.77
CA CYS A 172 -2.51 -14.83 6.15
C CYS A 172 -1.66 -15.78 6.99
N ASN A 173 -0.84 -15.20 7.84
CA ASN A 173 -0.15 -15.90 8.91
C ASN A 173 -0.70 -15.38 10.23
N ASN A 174 -0.99 -16.27 11.19
CA ASN A 174 -1.55 -15.89 12.48
C ASN A 174 -0.50 -15.51 13.53
N SER A 175 0.76 -15.38 13.12
CA SER A 175 1.91 -15.07 13.98
C SER A 175 2.30 -13.60 14.00
N TYR A 176 1.33 -12.69 13.87
CA TYR A 176 1.59 -11.25 13.71
C TYR A 176 2.53 -10.68 14.80
N PHE A 177 2.34 -11.06 16.06
CA PHE A 177 3.16 -10.58 17.17
C PHE A 177 4.40 -11.43 17.48
N ASP A 178 4.60 -12.55 16.77
CA ASP A 178 5.75 -13.40 16.98
C ASP A 178 6.86 -13.07 15.98
N VAL A 179 7.81 -12.27 16.42
CA VAL A 179 8.98 -11.85 15.63
C VAL A 179 9.95 -12.99 15.33
N THR A 180 9.79 -14.16 15.95
CA THR A 180 10.69 -15.32 15.75
C THR A 180 10.30 -16.16 14.54
N GLN A 181 9.10 -15.97 13.98
CA GLN A 181 8.55 -16.79 12.88
C GLN A 181 8.76 -16.15 11.50
N ILE A 182 9.97 -15.64 11.24
CA ILE A 182 10.30 -14.98 9.96
C ILE A 182 10.11 -15.92 8.77
N ASP A 183 10.54 -17.19 8.88
CA ASP A 183 10.44 -18.15 7.77
C ASP A 183 8.99 -18.49 7.42
N GLU A 184 8.12 -18.63 8.41
CA GLU A 184 6.68 -18.88 8.20
C GLU A 184 5.98 -17.68 7.58
N LYS A 185 6.32 -16.46 8.03
CA LYS A 185 5.82 -15.22 7.44
C LYS A 185 6.30 -15.04 6.00
N SER A 186 7.57 -15.34 5.73
CA SER A 186 8.14 -15.32 4.37
C SER A 186 7.45 -16.32 3.46
N SER A 187 7.18 -17.53 3.96
CA SER A 187 6.47 -18.58 3.20
C SER A 187 5.02 -18.17 2.91
N ALA A 188 4.35 -17.51 3.86
CA ALA A 188 3.00 -16.98 3.63
C ALA A 188 3.00 -15.91 2.53
N MET A 189 3.97 -15.00 2.53
CA MET A 189 4.12 -13.98 1.50
C MET A 189 4.46 -14.60 0.13
N ALA A 190 5.36 -15.60 0.08
CA ALA A 190 5.67 -16.34 -1.15
C ALA A 190 4.42 -17.03 -1.73
N LEU A 191 3.55 -17.58 -0.87
CA LEU A 191 2.25 -18.13 -1.28
C LEU A 191 1.33 -17.06 -1.86
N ALA A 192 1.34 -15.83 -1.32
CA ALA A 192 0.58 -14.72 -1.91
C ALA A 192 1.10 -14.36 -3.30
N ILE A 193 2.43 -14.33 -3.50
CA ILE A 193 3.06 -14.12 -4.81
C ILE A 193 2.63 -15.20 -5.80
N GLU A 194 2.71 -16.47 -5.41
CA GLU A 194 2.27 -17.60 -6.25
C GLU A 194 0.80 -17.47 -6.67
N ARG A 195 -0.08 -17.13 -5.73
CA ARG A 195 -1.51 -16.90 -6.00
C ARG A 195 -1.74 -15.73 -6.96
N ALA A 196 -1.00 -14.65 -6.83
CA ALA A 196 -1.09 -13.51 -7.74
C ALA A 196 -0.70 -13.89 -9.17
N LEU A 197 0.40 -14.62 -9.34
CA LEU A 197 0.85 -15.12 -10.64
C LEU A 197 -0.16 -16.08 -11.27
N ASN A 198 -0.73 -16.99 -10.46
CA ASN A 198 -1.76 -17.91 -10.92
C ASN A 198 -3.06 -17.22 -11.32
N ASP A 199 -3.54 -16.22 -10.55
CA ASP A 199 -4.73 -15.44 -10.88
C ASP A 199 -4.52 -14.64 -12.19
N ALA A 200 -3.31 -14.09 -12.38
CA ALA A 200 -2.94 -13.39 -13.61
C ALA A 200 -2.68 -14.32 -14.81
N GLY A 201 -2.53 -15.62 -14.61
CA GLY A 201 -2.20 -16.59 -15.65
C GLY A 201 -0.81 -16.41 -16.26
N ILE A 202 0.17 -15.86 -15.48
CA ILE A 202 1.55 -15.63 -15.91
C ILE A 202 2.54 -16.38 -15.01
N ASN A 203 3.80 -16.42 -15.43
CA ASN A 203 4.87 -17.04 -14.65
C ASN A 203 5.81 -16.00 -14.03
N ALA A 204 6.53 -16.37 -12.99
CA ALA A 204 7.53 -15.49 -12.37
C ALA A 204 8.61 -15.00 -13.36
N ARG A 205 8.90 -15.77 -14.42
CA ARG A 205 9.82 -15.35 -15.51
C ARG A 205 9.32 -14.16 -16.32
N ASP A 206 8.01 -13.91 -16.32
CA ASP A 206 7.37 -12.86 -17.10
C ASP A 206 7.36 -11.52 -16.37
N ILE A 207 7.74 -11.51 -15.08
CA ILE A 207 7.83 -10.31 -14.25
C ILE A 207 9.11 -9.55 -14.59
N ASP A 208 8.95 -8.28 -14.98
CA ASP A 208 10.05 -7.39 -15.35
C ASP A 208 10.58 -6.58 -14.18
N LEU A 209 9.75 -6.34 -13.16
CA LEU A 209 10.08 -5.54 -11.98
C LEU A 209 9.28 -6.01 -10.76
N VAL A 210 9.93 -6.11 -9.62
CA VAL A 210 9.28 -6.34 -8.32
C VAL A 210 9.41 -5.07 -7.48
N CYS A 211 8.31 -4.61 -6.91
CA CYS A 211 8.32 -3.55 -5.92
C CYS A 211 7.87 -4.10 -4.57
N GLY A 212 8.75 -4.08 -3.60
CA GLY A 212 8.38 -4.31 -2.22
C GLY A 212 7.90 -3.03 -1.55
N THR A 213 7.31 -3.19 -0.37
CA THR A 213 6.78 -2.07 0.42
C THR A 213 7.24 -2.11 1.88
N SER A 214 8.25 -2.93 2.19
CA SER A 214 8.84 -2.96 3.53
C SER A 214 9.07 -1.55 4.08
N ASN A 215 8.71 -1.36 5.34
CA ASN A 215 8.86 -0.09 6.03
C ASN A 215 10.32 0.23 6.47
N GLY A 216 11.28 -0.63 6.14
CA GLY A 216 12.68 -0.46 6.53
C GLY A 216 13.02 -1.07 7.90
N SER A 217 12.11 -1.75 8.60
CA SER A 217 12.47 -2.58 9.73
C SER A 217 13.20 -3.84 9.28
N ILE A 218 14.10 -4.37 10.12
CA ILE A 218 14.85 -5.60 9.81
C ILE A 218 13.91 -6.77 9.55
N GLU A 219 12.89 -6.91 10.38
CA GLU A 219 11.91 -8.00 10.30
C GLU A 219 11.16 -7.96 8.96
N ASN A 220 10.45 -6.85 8.68
CA ASN A 220 9.66 -6.73 7.45
C ASN A 220 10.52 -6.84 6.18
N SER A 221 11.71 -6.23 6.20
CA SER A 221 12.65 -6.34 5.09
C SER A 221 13.10 -7.79 4.88
N THR A 222 13.40 -8.54 5.94
CA THR A 222 13.84 -9.93 5.84
C THR A 222 12.72 -10.84 5.32
N ILE A 223 11.49 -10.68 5.84
CA ILE A 223 10.32 -11.42 5.39
C ILE A 223 10.09 -11.22 3.90
N GLU A 224 10.07 -9.98 3.46
CA GLU A 224 9.79 -9.61 2.07
C GLU A 224 10.90 -10.11 1.12
N LEU A 225 12.17 -9.88 1.47
CA LEU A 225 13.28 -10.31 0.63
C LEU A 225 13.42 -11.83 0.55
N ASN A 226 13.14 -12.56 1.63
CA ASN A 226 13.10 -14.02 1.60
C ASN A 226 11.98 -14.53 0.68
N ALA A 227 10.78 -13.93 0.75
CA ALA A 227 9.66 -14.31 -0.10
C ALA A 227 9.95 -14.04 -1.59
N ILE A 228 10.54 -12.87 -1.91
CA ILE A 228 10.95 -12.54 -3.27
C ILE A 228 12.01 -13.52 -3.74
N HIS A 229 13.07 -13.75 -2.95
CA HIS A 229 14.12 -14.72 -3.31
C HIS A 229 13.53 -16.10 -3.59
N GLU A 230 12.70 -16.63 -2.71
CA GLU A 230 12.10 -17.97 -2.87
C GLU A 230 11.26 -18.05 -4.15
N SER A 231 10.51 -17.02 -4.47
CA SER A 231 9.62 -16.99 -5.64
C SER A 231 10.37 -16.88 -6.97
N PHE A 232 11.56 -16.25 -6.99
CA PHE A 232 12.25 -15.91 -8.23
C PHE A 232 13.58 -16.65 -8.46
N ARG A 233 14.24 -17.18 -7.43
CA ARG A 233 15.61 -17.74 -7.47
C ARG A 233 15.86 -18.76 -8.57
N GLN A 234 14.85 -19.55 -8.94
CA GLN A 234 15.03 -20.63 -9.93
C GLN A 234 14.69 -20.21 -11.36
N VAL A 235 13.83 -19.19 -11.53
CA VAL A 235 13.25 -18.86 -12.83
C VAL A 235 13.59 -17.47 -13.34
N ASN A 236 13.86 -16.52 -12.43
CA ASN A 236 14.24 -15.14 -12.75
C ASN A 236 15.09 -14.52 -11.61
N PRO A 237 16.27 -15.09 -11.30
CA PRO A 237 17.08 -14.64 -10.15
C PRO A 237 17.62 -13.22 -10.28
N ALA A 238 17.58 -12.64 -11.47
CA ALA A 238 18.04 -11.28 -11.76
C ALA A 238 16.89 -10.28 -11.89
N VAL A 239 15.66 -10.64 -11.49
CA VAL A 239 14.55 -9.69 -11.52
C VAL A 239 14.91 -8.43 -10.71
N PRO A 240 14.75 -7.22 -11.29
CA PRO A 240 15.03 -5.99 -10.57
C PRO A 240 14.03 -5.80 -9.40
N VAL A 241 14.54 -5.35 -8.25
CA VAL A 241 13.74 -5.09 -7.06
C VAL A 241 13.91 -3.63 -6.63
N VAL A 242 12.79 -2.98 -6.31
CA VAL A 242 12.73 -1.59 -5.84
C VAL A 242 11.82 -1.44 -4.62
N ASN A 243 11.99 -0.34 -3.91
CA ASN A 243 11.09 0.16 -2.87
C ASN A 243 11.31 1.67 -2.75
N TYR A 244 10.25 2.44 -2.76
CA TYR A 244 10.33 3.90 -2.78
C TYR A 244 9.82 4.57 -1.50
N ASN A 245 9.59 3.82 -0.44
CA ASN A 245 9.12 4.38 0.84
C ASN A 245 10.04 5.47 1.39
N ALA A 246 11.33 5.44 1.08
CA ALA A 246 12.26 6.47 1.52
C ALA A 246 12.00 7.87 0.91
N PHE A 247 11.19 7.99 -0.16
CA PHE A 247 10.82 9.30 -0.70
C PHE A 247 9.73 10.01 0.10
N PHE A 248 8.84 9.27 0.77
CA PHE A 248 7.66 9.85 1.41
C PHE A 248 7.44 9.36 2.85
N GLY A 249 8.35 8.55 3.39
CA GLY A 249 8.17 7.90 4.67
C GLY A 249 7.22 6.70 4.59
N PHE A 250 7.07 5.99 5.69
CA PHE A 250 6.13 4.87 5.77
C PHE A 250 4.74 5.37 6.12
N VAL A 251 3.85 5.39 5.15
CA VAL A 251 2.47 5.92 5.26
C VAL A 251 1.49 4.78 5.55
N ALA A 252 1.83 3.90 6.47
CA ALA A 252 1.01 2.78 6.91
C ALA A 252 0.23 2.13 5.72
N SER A 253 -1.09 2.12 5.73
CA SER A 253 -1.89 1.46 4.69
C SER A 253 -1.68 2.00 3.28
N CYS A 254 -1.23 3.24 3.13
CA CYS A 254 -1.14 3.91 1.83
C CYS A 254 0.19 3.67 1.10
N SER A 255 1.21 3.13 1.79
CA SER A 255 2.56 2.95 1.23
C SER A 255 2.57 2.15 -0.07
N GLY A 256 1.82 1.05 -0.16
CA GLY A 256 1.72 0.24 -1.37
C GLY A 256 1.16 1.02 -2.57
N LEU A 257 0.11 1.81 -2.38
CA LEU A 257 -0.46 2.62 -3.45
C LEU A 257 0.43 3.82 -3.86
N LEU A 258 1.17 4.41 -2.92
CA LEU A 258 2.15 5.46 -3.25
C LEU A 258 3.29 4.89 -4.09
N ASN A 259 3.80 3.71 -3.77
CA ASN A 259 4.73 2.99 -4.62
C ASN A 259 4.12 2.70 -6.00
N LEU A 260 2.85 2.24 -6.05
CA LEU A 260 2.16 1.96 -7.31
C LEU A 260 2.10 3.19 -8.23
N VAL A 261 1.88 4.40 -7.69
CA VAL A 261 1.87 5.64 -8.50
C VAL A 261 3.23 5.87 -9.16
N ILE A 262 4.34 5.60 -8.48
CA ILE A 262 5.68 5.67 -9.07
C ILE A 262 5.85 4.59 -10.15
N LEU A 263 5.35 3.37 -9.90
CA LEU A 263 5.41 2.27 -10.87
C LEU A 263 4.60 2.56 -12.14
N LEU A 264 3.47 3.27 -12.05
CA LEU A 264 2.72 3.73 -13.24
C LEU A 264 3.56 4.66 -14.11
N ASP A 265 4.36 5.54 -13.50
CA ASP A 265 5.31 6.40 -14.25
C ASP A 265 6.46 5.57 -14.85
N CYS A 266 6.94 4.53 -14.14
CA CYS A 266 7.93 3.59 -14.67
C CYS A 266 7.41 2.87 -15.93
N ILE A 267 6.16 2.39 -15.92
CA ILE A 267 5.51 1.76 -17.08
C ILE A 267 5.46 2.76 -18.25
N LYS A 268 5.00 3.97 -17.97
CA LYS A 268 4.88 5.01 -19.01
C LYS A 268 6.22 5.40 -19.63
N LYS A 269 7.27 5.50 -18.82
CA LYS A 269 8.62 5.93 -19.24
C LYS A 269 9.52 4.79 -19.68
N GLN A 270 9.17 3.54 -19.39
CA GLN A 270 10.03 2.36 -19.56
C GLN A 270 11.41 2.55 -18.87
N ALA A 271 11.38 3.15 -17.68
CA ALA A 271 12.55 3.49 -16.90
C ALA A 271 12.23 3.36 -15.41
N VAL A 272 13.18 2.83 -14.66
CA VAL A 272 13.06 2.53 -13.23
C VAL A 272 14.06 3.41 -12.47
N PRO A 273 13.61 4.30 -11.58
CA PRO A 273 14.50 5.06 -10.70
C PRO A 273 15.25 4.12 -9.76
N ALA A 274 16.44 4.54 -9.32
CA ALA A 274 17.14 3.85 -8.25
C ALA A 274 16.36 3.91 -6.94
N ILE A 275 16.57 2.92 -6.07
CA ILE A 275 16.12 2.98 -4.68
C ILE A 275 16.80 4.19 -4.01
N PRO A 276 16.02 5.09 -3.38
CA PRO A 276 16.59 6.31 -2.83
C PRO A 276 17.48 6.05 -1.62
N TYR A 277 18.56 6.81 -1.53
CA TYR A 277 19.48 6.92 -0.39
C TYR A 277 20.25 5.66 0.02
N THR A 278 19.87 4.47 -0.44
CA THR A 278 20.52 3.21 -0.05
C THR A 278 21.73 2.95 -0.94
N SER A 279 22.92 2.90 -0.34
CA SER A 279 24.18 2.65 -1.02
C SER A 279 24.72 1.22 -0.81
N GLU A 280 24.45 0.63 0.36
CA GLU A 280 24.82 -0.74 0.70
C GLU A 280 23.59 -1.52 1.12
N PHE A 281 23.28 -2.57 0.36
CA PHE A 281 22.10 -3.41 0.60
C PHE A 281 22.43 -4.60 1.51
N ASN A 282 21.44 -5.01 2.29
CA ASN A 282 21.58 -6.08 3.28
C ASN A 282 21.56 -7.49 2.69
N ASP A 283 21.08 -7.67 1.47
CA ASP A 283 20.90 -8.98 0.85
C ASP A 283 21.46 -9.03 -0.57
N GLN A 284 22.52 -9.78 -0.76
CA GLN A 284 23.18 -9.94 -2.07
C GLN A 284 22.50 -10.97 -2.99
N ARG A 285 21.49 -11.69 -2.51
CA ARG A 285 20.69 -12.62 -3.32
C ARG A 285 19.69 -11.89 -4.22
N ILE A 286 19.46 -10.59 -3.94
CA ILE A 286 18.46 -9.76 -4.59
C ILE A 286 19.13 -8.75 -5.52
N ASN A 287 18.57 -8.59 -6.71
CA ASN A 287 19.05 -7.60 -7.69
C ASN A 287 18.38 -6.24 -7.46
N PHE A 288 18.88 -5.49 -6.49
CA PHE A 288 18.38 -4.14 -6.20
C PHE A 288 18.76 -3.13 -7.29
N VAL A 289 17.82 -2.26 -7.63
CA VAL A 289 18.05 -1.15 -8.57
C VAL A 289 18.75 0.00 -7.84
N HIS A 290 20.08 0.02 -7.88
CA HIS A 290 20.92 1.04 -7.24
C HIS A 290 21.32 2.19 -8.18
N GLN A 291 21.03 2.08 -9.47
CA GLN A 291 21.19 3.13 -10.47
C GLN A 291 19.98 3.12 -11.40
N PRO A 292 19.59 4.26 -12.00
CA PRO A 292 18.47 4.30 -12.94
C PRO A 292 18.64 3.26 -14.04
N LEU A 293 17.59 2.49 -14.27
CA LEU A 293 17.58 1.36 -15.20
C LEU A 293 16.55 1.60 -16.31
N SER A 294 16.95 1.48 -17.57
CA SER A 294 16.02 1.47 -18.71
C SER A 294 15.76 0.04 -19.13
N ILE A 295 14.54 -0.41 -18.97
CA ILE A 295 14.08 -1.77 -19.32
C ILE A 295 12.69 -1.71 -19.93
N LYS A 296 12.37 -2.71 -20.75
CA LYS A 296 11.00 -2.89 -21.22
C LYS A 296 10.18 -3.48 -20.08
N ILE A 297 9.15 -2.75 -19.65
CA ILE A 297 8.26 -3.15 -18.55
C ILE A 297 6.91 -3.51 -19.14
N LYS A 298 6.50 -4.75 -18.94
CA LYS A 298 5.16 -5.27 -19.26
C LYS A 298 4.43 -5.67 -17.97
N TYR A 299 5.09 -6.39 -17.09
CA TYR A 299 4.51 -6.87 -15.83
C TYR A 299 5.32 -6.41 -14.63
N ILE A 300 4.64 -5.83 -13.67
CA ILE A 300 5.19 -5.47 -12.36
C ILE A 300 4.45 -6.26 -11.29
N LEU A 301 5.21 -6.79 -10.35
CA LEU A 301 4.69 -7.37 -9.13
C LEU A 301 4.88 -6.37 -7.97
N LEU A 302 3.80 -5.98 -7.32
CA LEU A 302 3.82 -5.21 -6.08
C LEU A 302 3.56 -6.14 -4.91
N VAL A 303 4.45 -6.14 -3.91
CA VAL A 303 4.39 -7.02 -2.75
C VAL A 303 4.26 -6.18 -1.49
N GLU A 304 3.35 -6.57 -0.59
CA GLU A 304 3.15 -5.90 0.70
C GLU A 304 2.94 -6.92 1.81
N ALA A 305 3.62 -6.69 2.96
CA ALA A 305 3.57 -7.55 4.13
C ALA A 305 2.38 -7.25 5.05
#